data_7152bad40f3ed3c0e2769dafba12e23a
#
_entry.id   7152bad40f3ed3c0e2769dafba12e23a
#
_cell.length_a   1.000
_cell.length_b   1.000
_cell.length_c   1.000
_cell.angle_alpha   90.00
_cell.angle_beta   90.00
_cell.angle_gamma   90.00
#
_symmetry.space_group_name_H-M   'P 1'
#
loop_
_entity.id
_entity.type
_entity.pdbx_description
1 polymer ?
#
loop_
_entity_poly.entity_id
_entity_poly.type
_entity_poly.pdbx_seq_one_letter_code
_entity_poly.pdbx_strand_id
1 'polypeptide(L)'
;NSFDHQTRALINFEGTDFTNMSQSIVQGKITNPKFYLRLYEAQGNSELSEEYTLSAHPISESWVEGTGKFADVPKNTNGVSWNNRSNPIGGTETAWRTSGSFSIGSGSFGDTNNDSDGGPTVVTGRGNDATQSFSKESPDVNMDVTNIVNNWLTGSTPSSFNQNYGFLLKFSGSQETSSNHFGHLKFFSRNTHTIYSPKLEVRWDDHNWSS
;
A
#
# COMPACT_ATOMS: atom_id res chain seq x y z
N ASN A 1 29.77 11.52 1.23
CA ASN A 1 28.42 12.03 1.35
C ASN A 1 27.48 10.88 1.04
N SER A 2 26.94 10.27 2.06
CA SER A 2 25.84 9.32 1.97
C SER A 2 24.60 10.11 1.58
N PHE A 3 24.02 9.84 0.42
CA PHE A 3 22.71 10.37 0.07
C PHE A 3 21.70 9.42 0.72
N ASP A 4 21.01 9.89 1.73
CA ASP A 4 19.91 9.17 2.33
C ASP A 4 18.74 9.19 1.34
N HIS A 5 18.47 8.06 0.73
CA HIS A 5 17.36 7.90 -0.19
C HIS A 5 16.18 7.28 0.55
N GLN A 6 15.16 8.09 0.79
CA GLN A 6 13.88 7.59 1.26
C GLN A 6 13.18 6.84 0.12
N THR A 7 12.72 5.63 0.38
CA THR A 7 12.01 4.81 -0.60
C THR A 7 10.70 4.31 -0.03
N ARG A 8 9.68 4.21 -0.88
CA ARG A 8 8.35 3.70 -0.54
C ARG A 8 7.94 2.68 -1.58
N ALA A 9 7.13 1.70 -1.21
CA ALA A 9 6.60 0.72 -2.14
C ALA A 9 5.11 1.00 -2.42
N LEU A 10 4.73 0.88 -3.69
CA LEU A 10 3.35 0.91 -4.13
C LEU A 10 2.93 -0.48 -4.56
N ILE A 11 1.77 -0.93 -4.10
CA ILE A 11 1.26 -2.28 -4.36
C ILE A 11 -0.21 -2.17 -4.72
N ASN A 12 -0.60 -2.70 -5.88
CA ASN A 12 -1.99 -2.74 -6.30
C ASN A 12 -2.46 -4.17 -6.54
N PHE A 13 -3.70 -4.46 -6.16
CA PHE A 13 -4.39 -5.71 -6.38
C PHE A 13 -5.65 -5.43 -7.20
N GLU A 14 -5.59 -5.72 -8.49
CA GLU A 14 -6.68 -5.50 -9.44
C GLU A 14 -7.15 -6.83 -10.02
N GLY A 15 -8.33 -6.79 -10.62
CA GLY A 15 -8.81 -7.86 -11.46
C GLY A 15 -10.09 -8.53 -11.00
N THR A 16 -10.43 -9.62 -11.70
CA THR A 16 -11.67 -10.37 -11.51
C THR A 16 -11.79 -11.01 -10.13
N ASP A 17 -10.68 -11.38 -9.52
CA ASP A 17 -10.68 -12.03 -8.21
C ASP A 17 -11.21 -11.08 -7.11
N PHE A 18 -10.82 -9.81 -7.16
CA PHE A 18 -11.34 -8.80 -6.24
C PHE A 18 -12.85 -8.58 -6.45
N THR A 19 -13.31 -8.52 -7.69
CA THR A 19 -14.73 -8.40 -8.04
C THR A 19 -15.53 -9.63 -7.57
N ASN A 20 -15.03 -10.84 -7.83
CA ASN A 20 -15.67 -12.08 -7.41
C ASN A 20 -15.77 -12.21 -5.89
N MET A 21 -14.72 -11.80 -5.19
CA MET A 21 -14.70 -11.74 -3.72
C MET A 21 -15.76 -10.76 -3.20
N SER A 22 -15.82 -9.55 -3.76
CA SER A 22 -16.85 -8.56 -3.41
C SER A 22 -18.27 -9.11 -3.61
N GLN A 23 -18.52 -9.75 -4.74
CA GLN A 23 -19.82 -10.38 -5.02
C GLN A 23 -20.14 -11.50 -4.02
N SER A 24 -19.16 -12.30 -3.64
CA SER A 24 -19.33 -13.39 -2.66
C SER A 24 -19.69 -12.87 -1.27
N ILE A 25 -19.13 -11.73 -0.88
CA ILE A 25 -19.47 -11.05 0.38
C ILE A 25 -20.92 -10.52 0.32
N VAL A 26 -21.27 -9.81 -0.76
CA VAL A 26 -22.63 -9.25 -0.96
C VAL A 26 -23.68 -10.36 -0.97
N GLN A 27 -23.37 -11.52 -1.54
CA GLN A 27 -24.25 -12.69 -1.58
C GLN A 27 -24.30 -13.46 -0.26
N GLY A 28 -23.56 -13.04 0.78
CA GLY A 28 -23.51 -13.71 2.07
C GLY A 28 -22.79 -15.06 2.08
N LYS A 29 -22.04 -15.38 1.02
CA LYS A 29 -21.21 -16.59 0.95
C LYS A 29 -19.94 -16.49 1.79
N ILE A 30 -19.47 -15.28 2.01
CA ILE A 30 -18.31 -14.94 2.83
C ILE A 30 -18.82 -14.07 3.97
N THR A 31 -18.63 -14.54 5.22
CA THR A 31 -19.04 -13.84 6.43
C THR A 31 -17.84 -13.43 7.27
N ASN A 32 -17.90 -12.25 7.87
CA ASN A 32 -16.82 -11.68 8.71
C ASN A 32 -15.43 -11.71 8.04
N PRO A 33 -15.28 -11.25 6.79
CA PRO A 33 -14.00 -11.32 6.10
C PRO A 33 -12.93 -10.48 6.81
N LYS A 34 -11.75 -11.04 6.94
CA LYS A 34 -10.52 -10.37 7.36
C LYS A 34 -9.52 -10.38 6.23
N PHE A 35 -8.87 -9.27 6.01
CA PHE A 35 -7.94 -9.08 4.90
C PHE A 35 -6.54 -8.81 5.42
N TYR A 36 -5.57 -9.51 4.85
CA TYR A 36 -4.17 -9.38 5.24
C TYR A 36 -3.30 -9.10 4.03
N LEU A 37 -2.51 -8.03 4.12
CA LEU A 37 -1.43 -7.78 3.16
C LEU A 37 -0.26 -8.69 3.51
N ARG A 38 0.11 -9.56 2.56
CA ARG A 38 1.22 -10.52 2.71
C ARG A 38 2.35 -10.13 1.78
N LEU A 39 3.50 -9.82 2.37
CA LEU A 39 4.75 -9.62 1.63
C LEU A 39 5.84 -10.47 2.27
N TYR A 40 6.69 -10.98 1.43
CA TYR A 40 7.77 -11.86 1.85
C TYR A 40 9.11 -11.17 1.64
N GLU A 41 9.93 -11.14 2.68
CA GLU A 41 11.25 -10.54 2.58
C GLU A 41 12.13 -11.33 1.63
N ALA A 42 12.76 -10.63 0.70
CA ALA A 42 13.78 -11.17 -0.20
C ALA A 42 15.20 -10.89 0.33
N GLN A 43 15.38 -9.75 0.98
CA GLN A 43 16.64 -9.32 1.55
C GLN A 43 16.44 -8.21 2.56
N GLY A 44 16.96 -8.37 3.76
CA GLY A 44 17.14 -7.30 4.75
C GLY A 44 18.57 -6.75 4.73
N ASN A 45 18.75 -5.66 5.45
CA ASN A 45 20.04 -5.07 5.70
C ASN A 45 20.42 -5.24 7.18
N SER A 46 21.67 -5.56 7.46
CA SER A 46 22.20 -5.65 8.82
C SER A 46 22.15 -4.33 9.62
N GLU A 47 21.96 -3.20 8.93
CA GLU A 47 21.79 -1.88 9.56
C GLU A 47 20.35 -1.59 9.97
N LEU A 48 19.40 -2.47 9.63
CA LEU A 48 18.02 -2.31 10.03
C LEU A 48 17.91 -2.39 11.56
N SER A 49 17.14 -1.49 12.14
CA SER A 49 16.87 -1.50 13.58
C SER A 49 16.25 -2.83 14.00
N GLU A 50 16.57 -3.31 15.19
CA GLU A 50 15.92 -4.49 15.78
C GLU A 50 14.41 -4.33 15.93
N GLU A 51 13.95 -3.09 16.12
CA GLU A 51 12.55 -2.73 16.22
C GLU A 51 12.22 -1.69 15.16
N TYR A 52 11.21 -1.97 14.35
CA TYR A 52 10.68 -1.03 13.36
C TYR A 52 9.20 -1.30 13.12
N THR A 53 8.53 -0.32 12.57
CA THR A 53 7.12 -0.41 12.21
C THR A 53 6.93 -0.01 10.76
N LEU A 54 6.24 -0.86 10.01
CA LEU A 54 5.75 -0.54 8.68
C LEU A 54 4.30 -0.09 8.76
N SER A 55 3.93 0.85 7.91
CA SER A 55 2.57 1.30 7.72
C SER A 55 2.13 1.12 6.28
N ALA A 56 0.87 0.75 6.10
CA ALA A 56 0.21 0.68 4.81
C ALA A 56 -0.99 1.64 4.80
N HIS A 57 -1.08 2.47 3.77
CA HIS A 57 -2.15 3.43 3.56
C HIS A 57 -2.78 3.23 2.19
N PRO A 58 -4.11 3.38 2.05
CA PRO A 58 -4.74 3.33 0.73
C PRO A 58 -4.37 4.58 -0.08
N ILE A 59 -4.01 4.36 -1.32
CA ILE A 59 -3.70 5.45 -2.27
C ILE A 59 -5.02 6.05 -2.76
N SER A 60 -5.08 7.38 -2.83
CA SER A 60 -6.31 8.11 -3.20
C SER A 60 -6.43 8.41 -4.69
N GLU A 61 -5.40 8.13 -5.47
CA GLU A 61 -5.35 8.41 -6.91
C GLU A 61 -4.83 7.24 -7.71
N SER A 62 -5.35 7.08 -8.91
CA SER A 62 -4.82 6.09 -9.87
C SER A 62 -3.38 6.42 -10.26
N TRP A 63 -2.58 5.40 -10.41
CA TRP A 63 -1.18 5.52 -10.82
C TRP A 63 -0.83 4.45 -11.84
N VAL A 64 0.26 4.64 -12.54
CA VAL A 64 0.73 3.73 -13.59
C VAL A 64 2.08 3.17 -13.20
N GLU A 65 2.19 1.85 -13.08
CA GLU A 65 3.47 1.18 -12.92
C GLU A 65 4.33 1.42 -14.17
N GLY A 66 5.55 1.87 -13.98
CA GLY A 66 6.48 2.04 -15.08
C GLY A 66 7.07 0.71 -15.56
N THR A 67 7.84 0.77 -16.63
CA THR A 67 8.60 -0.37 -17.16
C THR A 67 10.07 -0.34 -16.72
N GLY A 68 10.46 0.70 -15.97
CA GLY A 68 11.84 0.89 -15.51
C GLY A 68 12.27 -0.16 -14.50
N LYS A 69 13.54 -0.56 -14.59
CA LYS A 69 14.19 -1.45 -13.62
C LYS A 69 15.37 -0.73 -12.97
N PHE A 70 15.70 -1.14 -11.75
CA PHE A 70 16.82 -0.55 -11.03
C PHE A 70 18.13 -0.59 -11.82
N ALA A 71 18.35 -1.66 -12.59
CA ALA A 71 19.58 -1.88 -13.37
C ALA A 71 19.59 -1.20 -14.75
N ASP A 72 18.52 -0.52 -15.15
CA ASP A 72 18.43 0.07 -16.50
C ASP A 72 19.50 1.17 -16.70
N VAL A 73 20.13 1.15 -17.86
CA VAL A 73 21.10 2.14 -18.32
C VAL A 73 20.81 2.47 -19.80
N PRO A 74 20.35 3.65 -20.14
CA PRO A 74 19.98 4.77 -19.25
C PRO A 74 18.74 4.43 -18.40
N LYS A 75 18.56 5.17 -17.31
CA LYS A 75 17.39 4.99 -16.44
C LYS A 75 16.10 5.26 -17.21
N ASN A 76 15.16 4.34 -17.09
CA ASN A 76 13.81 4.56 -17.57
C ASN A 76 13.01 5.31 -16.51
N THR A 77 12.43 6.44 -16.87
CA THR A 77 11.70 7.33 -15.96
C THR A 77 10.19 7.29 -16.18
N ASN A 78 9.69 6.38 -17.02
CA ASN A 78 8.26 6.25 -17.23
C ASN A 78 7.56 5.66 -16.00
N GLY A 79 6.26 5.95 -15.89
CA GLY A 79 5.42 5.45 -14.81
C GLY A 79 5.44 6.33 -13.56
N VAL A 80 5.12 5.71 -12.43
CA VAL A 80 5.03 6.39 -11.13
C VAL A 80 6.41 6.76 -10.59
N SER A 81 6.47 7.91 -9.95
CA SER A 81 7.67 8.41 -9.27
C SER A 81 7.27 9.16 -7.99
N TRP A 82 8.27 9.73 -7.30
CA TRP A 82 8.01 10.60 -6.14
C TRP A 82 7.13 11.81 -6.49
N ASN A 83 7.30 12.39 -7.67
CA ASN A 83 6.58 13.59 -8.09
C ASN A 83 5.33 13.27 -8.93
N ASN A 84 5.36 12.21 -9.71
CA ASN A 84 4.35 11.93 -10.72
C ASN A 84 3.66 10.58 -10.45
N ARG A 85 2.34 10.56 -10.52
CA ARG A 85 1.54 9.32 -10.50
C ARG A 85 1.53 8.62 -11.85
N SER A 86 1.85 9.34 -12.91
CA SER A 86 1.96 8.82 -14.27
C SER A 86 2.96 9.65 -15.08
N ASN A 87 3.85 8.99 -15.78
CA ASN A 87 4.76 9.57 -16.76
C ASN A 87 4.84 8.64 -17.97
N PRO A 88 3.90 8.75 -18.94
CA PRO A 88 3.90 7.89 -20.11
C PRO A 88 5.00 8.28 -21.09
N ILE A 89 5.58 7.31 -21.78
CA ILE A 89 6.57 7.55 -22.84
C ILE A 89 5.96 8.43 -23.94
N GLY A 90 6.54 9.59 -24.17
CA GLY A 90 6.07 10.55 -25.20
C GLY A 90 4.74 11.25 -24.87
N GLY A 91 4.25 11.14 -23.65
CA GLY A 91 3.04 11.77 -23.17
C GLY A 91 3.28 12.88 -22.15
N THR A 92 2.19 13.33 -21.51
CA THR A 92 2.24 14.37 -20.50
C THR A 92 2.33 13.74 -19.10
N GLU A 93 3.28 14.23 -18.33
CA GLU A 93 3.41 13.85 -16.90
C GLU A 93 2.18 14.31 -16.11
N THR A 94 1.75 13.48 -15.17
CA THR A 94 0.67 13.81 -14.24
C THR A 94 1.21 13.69 -12.82
N ALA A 95 1.31 14.83 -12.15
CA ALA A 95 1.78 14.88 -10.76
C ALA A 95 0.76 14.28 -9.79
N TRP A 96 1.25 13.86 -8.63
CA TRP A 96 0.39 13.61 -7.47
C TRP A 96 -0.28 14.92 -7.02
N ARG A 97 -1.49 14.82 -6.48
CA ARG A 97 -2.12 15.99 -5.87
C ARG A 97 -1.32 16.44 -4.66
N THR A 98 -1.07 17.71 -4.59
CA THR A 98 -0.48 18.35 -3.41
C THR A 98 -1.59 18.67 -2.41
N SER A 99 -1.97 17.71 -1.60
CA SER A 99 -2.96 17.78 -0.53
C SER A 99 -4.31 18.48 -0.86
N GLY A 100 -5.37 17.78 -0.58
CA GLY A 100 -6.71 18.33 -0.49
C GLY A 100 -7.37 17.78 0.75
N SER A 101 -7.64 18.61 1.75
CA SER A 101 -8.51 18.22 2.85
C SER A 101 -9.94 18.18 2.37
N PHE A 102 -10.50 17.01 2.18
CA PHE A 102 -11.93 16.83 2.07
C PHE A 102 -12.48 16.44 3.43
N SER A 103 -12.99 17.41 4.16
CA SER A 103 -13.72 17.17 5.39
C SER A 103 -15.16 16.73 5.04
N ILE A 104 -15.50 15.49 5.30
CA ILE A 104 -16.85 14.98 5.11
C ILE A 104 -17.37 14.52 6.47
N GLY A 105 -18.09 15.39 7.14
CA GLY A 105 -18.84 15.11 8.35
C GLY A 105 -18.00 14.73 9.58
N SER A 106 -18.67 14.53 10.71
CA SER A 106 -18.03 14.09 11.96
C SER A 106 -17.52 12.66 11.83
N GLY A 107 -16.25 12.50 11.55
CA GLY A 107 -15.63 11.20 11.29
C GLY A 107 -14.84 11.23 9.99
N SER A 108 -14.17 12.31 9.78
CA SER A 108 -13.49 12.74 8.58
C SER A 108 -12.66 11.66 7.89
N PHE A 109 -13.00 11.42 6.64
CA PHE A 109 -12.01 10.99 5.66
C PHE A 109 -11.28 12.22 5.15
N GLY A 110 -10.01 12.12 4.95
CA GLY A 110 -9.22 13.10 4.26
C GLY A 110 -8.27 12.38 3.30
N ASP A 111 -7.80 13.07 2.31
CA ASP A 111 -6.59 12.69 1.64
C ASP A 111 -5.49 13.67 2.03
N THR A 112 -4.32 13.16 2.25
CA THR A 112 -3.15 13.99 2.52
C THR A 112 -1.97 13.45 1.72
N ASN A 113 -1.26 14.36 1.13
CA ASN A 113 0.11 14.08 0.77
C ASN A 113 0.91 14.11 2.08
N ASN A 114 1.37 12.96 2.51
CA ASN A 114 2.06 12.78 3.78
C ASN A 114 3.42 13.51 3.82
N ASP A 115 3.78 14.16 2.73
CA ASP A 115 5.04 14.87 2.60
C ASP A 115 4.84 16.16 1.83
N SER A 116 5.27 17.26 2.39
CA SER A 116 5.31 18.55 1.70
C SER A 116 6.16 18.53 0.42
N ASP A 117 6.99 17.49 0.27
CA ASP A 117 8.00 17.39 -0.77
C ASP A 117 7.61 16.45 -1.92
N GLY A 118 6.46 15.78 -1.87
CA GLY A 118 6.00 14.87 -2.93
C GLY A 118 5.57 13.48 -2.42
N GLY A 119 5.36 12.56 -3.35
CA GLY A 119 4.90 11.21 -3.07
C GLY A 119 3.38 11.03 -3.19
N PRO A 120 2.90 9.79 -3.04
CA PRO A 120 1.50 9.47 -3.22
C PRO A 120 0.58 10.17 -2.22
N THR A 121 -0.54 10.69 -2.70
CA THR A 121 -1.63 11.12 -1.84
C THR A 121 -2.37 9.89 -1.31
N VAL A 122 -2.59 9.84 0.00
CA VAL A 122 -3.21 8.71 0.68
C VAL A 122 -4.50 9.12 1.38
N VAL A 123 -5.44 8.17 1.48
CA VAL A 123 -6.66 8.36 2.26
C VAL A 123 -6.34 8.20 3.74
N THR A 124 -6.80 9.14 4.56
CA THR A 124 -6.61 9.13 6.02
C THR A 124 -7.95 9.09 6.75
N GLY A 125 -7.90 8.77 8.04
CA GLY A 125 -9.09 8.68 8.89
C GLY A 125 -9.82 7.35 8.83
N ARG A 126 -10.69 7.10 9.79
CA ARG A 126 -11.54 5.90 9.92
C ARG A 126 -10.82 4.55 9.77
N GLY A 127 -9.60 4.43 10.30
CA GLY A 127 -8.84 3.19 10.22
C GLY A 127 -8.25 2.89 8.83
N ASN A 128 -8.08 3.93 8.01
CA ASN A 128 -7.37 3.83 6.73
C ASN A 128 -5.84 3.84 6.88
N ASP A 129 -5.35 3.44 8.00
CA ASP A 129 -3.95 3.21 8.29
C ASP A 129 -3.81 1.83 8.94
N ALA A 130 -3.01 1.00 8.34
CA ALA A 130 -2.65 -0.30 8.89
C ALA A 130 -1.18 -0.30 9.25
N THR A 131 -0.84 -0.93 10.35
CA THR A 131 0.55 -0.99 10.83
C THR A 131 0.91 -2.40 11.27
N GLN A 132 2.18 -2.74 11.14
CA GLN A 132 2.78 -3.92 11.74
C GLN A 132 4.13 -3.55 12.33
N SER A 133 4.28 -3.81 13.62
CA SER A 133 5.58 -3.66 14.30
C SER A 133 6.35 -4.96 14.23
N PHE A 134 7.65 -4.84 14.07
CA PHE A 134 8.60 -5.94 13.98
C PHE A 134 9.59 -5.83 15.12
N SER A 135 9.92 -6.97 15.67
CA SER A 135 11.03 -7.17 16.60
C SER A 135 11.78 -8.39 16.06
N LYS A 136 12.91 -8.71 16.50
CA LYS A 136 13.82 -9.85 16.17
C LYS A 136 13.26 -11.11 15.46
N GLU A 137 11.97 -11.12 15.10
CA GLU A 137 11.27 -12.23 14.47
C GLU A 137 11.22 -12.08 12.95
N SER A 138 10.38 -12.90 12.30
CA SER A 138 10.23 -12.92 10.85
C SER A 138 9.92 -11.53 10.28
N PRO A 139 10.68 -11.06 9.29
CA PRO A 139 10.45 -9.77 8.64
C PRO A 139 9.32 -9.80 7.60
N ASP A 140 8.62 -10.91 7.47
CA ASP A 140 7.49 -11.03 6.54
C ASP A 140 6.31 -10.18 7.00
N VAL A 141 5.74 -9.44 6.07
CA VAL A 141 4.53 -8.66 6.34
C VAL A 141 3.31 -9.58 6.36
N ASN A 142 2.54 -9.47 7.42
CA ASN A 142 1.22 -10.09 7.60
C ASN A 142 0.29 -9.08 8.27
N MET A 143 0.05 -7.98 7.59
CA MET A 143 -0.59 -6.80 8.12
C MET A 143 -2.11 -6.87 7.95
N ASP A 144 -2.88 -6.68 9.02
CA ASP A 144 -4.34 -6.58 8.94
C ASP A 144 -4.74 -5.28 8.24
N VAL A 145 -5.29 -5.40 7.05
CA VAL A 145 -5.79 -4.29 6.22
C VAL A 145 -7.31 -4.33 6.05
N THR A 146 -8.00 -5.02 6.95
CA THR A 146 -9.45 -5.28 6.87
C THR A 146 -10.27 -4.01 6.72
N ASN A 147 -9.97 -2.98 7.49
CA ASN A 147 -10.71 -1.71 7.43
C ASN A 147 -10.54 -1.03 6.07
N ILE A 148 -9.34 -1.03 5.53
CA ILE A 148 -9.02 -0.43 4.23
C ILE A 148 -9.81 -1.15 3.12
N VAL A 149 -9.71 -2.47 3.08
CA VAL A 149 -10.37 -3.27 2.04
C VAL A 149 -11.88 -3.20 2.16
N ASN A 150 -12.44 -3.23 3.38
CA ASN A 150 -13.88 -3.05 3.59
C ASN A 150 -14.37 -1.69 3.08
N ASN A 151 -13.59 -0.61 3.25
CA ASN A 151 -13.94 0.69 2.69
C ASN A 151 -14.01 0.65 1.16
N TRP A 152 -13.12 -0.09 0.49
CA TRP A 152 -13.18 -0.28 -0.95
C TRP A 152 -14.39 -1.11 -1.40
N LEU A 153 -14.76 -2.13 -0.62
CA LEU A 153 -15.83 -3.07 -1.00
C LEU A 153 -17.22 -2.53 -0.71
N THR A 154 -17.40 -1.82 0.40
CA THR A 154 -18.74 -1.43 0.85
C THR A 154 -19.24 -0.13 0.23
N GLY A 155 -18.37 0.65 -0.39
CA GLY A 155 -18.73 1.94 -0.95
C GLY A 155 -19.33 2.93 0.05
N SER A 156 -19.16 2.65 1.37
CA SER A 156 -19.73 3.44 2.47
C SER A 156 -19.11 4.83 2.61
N THR A 157 -18.10 5.09 1.82
CA THR A 157 -17.37 6.33 1.75
C THR A 157 -17.75 7.09 0.48
N PRO A 158 -17.52 8.39 0.42
CA PRO A 158 -17.65 9.14 -0.83
C PRO A 158 -16.86 8.46 -1.93
N SER A 159 -17.40 8.45 -3.14
CA SER A 159 -16.89 7.73 -4.29
C SER A 159 -15.42 7.98 -4.63
N SER A 160 -14.87 9.10 -4.15
CA SER A 160 -13.45 9.46 -4.33
C SER A 160 -12.49 8.73 -3.38
N PHE A 161 -12.99 8.11 -2.30
CA PHE A 161 -12.15 7.47 -1.27
C PHE A 161 -12.32 5.95 -1.17
N ASN A 162 -13.26 5.39 -1.90
CA ASN A 162 -13.55 3.95 -1.89
C ASN A 162 -12.99 3.22 -3.13
N GLN A 163 -12.17 3.88 -3.91
CA GLN A 163 -11.53 3.26 -5.06
C GLN A 163 -10.28 2.48 -4.60
N ASN A 164 -10.14 1.27 -5.11
CA ASN A 164 -8.94 0.49 -4.92
C ASN A 164 -7.84 0.96 -5.88
N TYR A 165 -7.00 1.86 -5.42
CA TYR A 165 -5.76 2.23 -6.10
C TYR A 165 -4.52 1.60 -5.45
N GLY A 166 -4.74 0.64 -4.56
CA GLY A 166 -3.68 -0.09 -3.87
C GLY A 166 -3.17 0.60 -2.61
N PHE A 167 -2.03 0.12 -2.15
CA PHE A 167 -1.40 0.53 -0.91
C PHE A 167 -0.09 1.25 -1.16
N LEU A 168 0.15 2.27 -0.35
CA LEU A 168 1.46 2.81 -0.09
C LEU A 168 2.02 2.10 1.14
N LEU A 169 3.19 1.47 1.02
CA LEU A 169 3.94 0.88 2.13
C LEU A 169 5.17 1.72 2.43
N LYS A 170 5.37 2.06 3.70
CA LYS A 170 6.50 2.87 4.18
C LYS A 170 6.86 2.55 5.63
N PHE A 171 8.00 3.01 6.10
CA PHE A 171 8.28 3.05 7.53
C PHE A 171 7.33 4.01 8.23
N SER A 172 7.06 3.76 9.51
CA SER A 172 6.14 4.57 10.31
C SER A 172 6.87 5.59 11.18
N GLY A 173 6.20 6.72 11.40
CA GLY A 173 6.63 7.72 12.37
C GLY A 173 8.02 8.30 12.09
N SER A 174 8.82 8.43 13.16
CA SER A 174 10.17 9.01 13.09
C SER A 174 11.15 8.18 12.25
N GLN A 175 10.88 6.91 12.00
CA GLN A 175 11.71 6.08 11.15
C GLN A 175 11.61 6.48 9.68
N GLU A 176 10.45 6.99 9.25
CA GLU A 176 10.26 7.50 7.90
C GLU A 176 10.99 8.83 7.67
N THR A 177 10.99 9.72 8.66
CA THR A 177 11.49 11.09 8.53
C THR A 177 12.88 11.31 9.14
N SER A 178 13.49 10.28 9.68
CA SER A 178 14.79 10.40 10.33
C SER A 178 15.90 10.65 9.32
N SER A 179 16.82 11.53 9.70
CA SER A 179 18.09 11.72 8.99
C SER A 179 19.11 10.61 9.27
N ASN A 180 18.83 9.72 10.22
CA ASN A 180 19.66 8.57 10.50
C ASN A 180 19.33 7.44 9.51
N HIS A 181 20.34 6.67 9.15
CA HIS A 181 20.17 5.52 8.27
C HIS A 181 19.54 4.36 9.05
N PHE A 182 18.38 3.88 8.62
CA PHE A 182 17.70 2.74 9.25
C PHE A 182 17.83 1.42 8.48
N GLY A 183 18.60 1.40 7.40
CA GLY A 183 18.69 0.24 6.54
C GLY A 183 17.56 0.16 5.51
N HIS A 184 17.37 -1.00 4.93
CA HIS A 184 16.33 -1.24 3.94
C HIS A 184 15.76 -2.65 4.03
N LEU A 185 14.51 -2.79 3.58
CA LEU A 185 13.85 -4.06 3.34
C LEU A 185 13.56 -4.21 1.85
N LYS A 186 13.78 -5.38 1.31
CA LYS A 186 13.38 -5.75 -0.04
C LYS A 186 12.41 -6.91 0.01
N PHE A 187 11.29 -6.76 -0.66
CA PHE A 187 10.29 -7.80 -0.79
C PHE A 187 10.28 -8.39 -2.19
N PHE A 188 9.87 -9.65 -2.30
CA PHE A 188 9.63 -10.24 -3.60
C PHE A 188 8.51 -9.48 -4.32
N SER A 189 8.70 -9.21 -5.61
CA SER A 189 7.68 -8.61 -6.47
C SER A 189 6.94 -9.70 -7.27
N ARG A 190 5.84 -9.33 -7.91
CA ARG A 190 5.12 -10.25 -8.83
C ARG A 190 5.99 -10.73 -10.00
N ASN A 191 7.02 -9.98 -10.35
CA ASN A 191 7.92 -10.29 -11.48
C ASN A 191 9.04 -11.27 -11.13
N THR A 192 9.16 -11.64 -9.86
CA THR A 192 10.11 -12.64 -9.41
C THR A 192 9.44 -14.01 -9.47
N HIS A 193 9.53 -14.78 -10.48
CA HIS A 193 8.93 -16.10 -10.69
C HIS A 193 9.02 -17.05 -9.48
N THR A 194 8.43 -16.65 -8.35
CA THR A 194 8.43 -17.36 -7.07
C THR A 194 7.01 -17.48 -6.53
N ILE A 195 6.81 -18.39 -5.58
CA ILE A 195 5.54 -18.50 -4.82
C ILE A 195 5.33 -17.35 -3.82
N TYR A 196 6.35 -16.52 -3.62
CA TYR A 196 6.40 -15.44 -2.62
C TYR A 196 5.98 -14.08 -3.17
N SER A 197 5.22 -14.03 -4.26
CA SER A 197 4.66 -12.77 -4.75
C SER A 197 3.76 -12.11 -3.69
N PRO A 198 3.61 -10.78 -3.72
CA PRO A 198 2.66 -10.07 -2.87
C PRO A 198 1.26 -10.66 -2.98
N LYS A 199 0.55 -10.77 -1.85
CA LYS A 199 -0.81 -11.32 -1.80
C LYS A 199 -1.71 -10.45 -0.94
N LEU A 200 -2.95 -10.30 -1.36
CA LEU A 200 -4.05 -9.88 -0.51
C LEU A 200 -4.82 -11.15 -0.10
N GLU A 201 -4.57 -11.60 1.11
CA GLU A 201 -5.18 -12.81 1.66
C GLU A 201 -6.50 -12.47 2.31
N VAL A 202 -7.54 -13.26 2.04
CA VAL A 202 -8.82 -13.15 2.72
C VAL A 202 -9.05 -14.38 3.59
N ARG A 203 -9.47 -14.15 4.82
CA ARG A 203 -9.90 -15.19 5.78
C ARG A 203 -11.33 -14.89 6.20
N TRP A 204 -12.16 -15.90 6.29
CA TRP A 204 -13.57 -15.75 6.65
C TRP A 204 -14.06 -16.93 7.45
N ASP A 205 -15.21 -16.75 8.12
CA ASP A 205 -15.92 -17.81 8.82
C ASP A 205 -16.88 -18.50 7.83
N ASP A 206 -16.61 -19.75 7.45
CA ASP A 206 -17.45 -20.50 6.54
C ASP A 206 -18.30 -21.57 7.26
N HIS A 207 -18.27 -21.58 8.57
CA HIS A 207 -18.82 -22.68 9.36
C HIS A 207 -19.92 -22.24 10.30
N ASN A 208 -21.17 -22.54 9.92
CA ASN A 208 -22.31 -22.54 10.83
C ASN A 208 -22.60 -23.98 11.27
N TRP A 209 -22.06 -24.38 12.42
CA TRP A 209 -22.53 -25.57 13.06
C TRP A 209 -23.95 -25.34 13.61
N SER A 210 -24.97 -25.84 12.92
CA SER A 210 -26.25 -26.03 13.57
C SER A 210 -26.24 -27.40 14.27
N SER A 211 -26.24 -27.38 15.60
CA SER A 211 -26.49 -28.58 16.40
C SER A 211 -27.93 -29.03 16.26
#